data_b5b8cc860eae4a256054fa55ce40798a
#
_entry.id   b5b8cc860eae4a256054fa55ce40798a
#
_cell.length_a   1.000
_cell.length_b   1.000
_cell.length_c   1.000
_cell.angle_alpha   90.00
_cell.angle_beta   90.00
_cell.angle_gamma   90.00
#
_symmetry.space_group_name_H-M   'P 1'
#
loop_
_entity.id
_entity.type
_entity.pdbx_description
1 polymer ?
#
loop_
_entity_poly.entity_id
_entity_poly.type
_entity_poly.pdbx_seq_one_letter_code
_entity_poly.pdbx_strand_id
1 'polypeptide(L)'
;MIDKSAIVNKNAKIHSSVNIGPYSIIGPNVEIEENTIIQSHVSIAGNTKIGKGNKIYPFVSINDPQDLKYNGEETSLVIGDNNKIREYVTINPGTIGGGGKTVIGNNCLFMISSHIAHDCQVGNNVIIANNVPLGGHAIIEDNVVIGGNSAVQQFTRIGKMAMIGGMTGVLHDVIPYGLSTGNRNSLQGLNLIGLRRAKFENKNILGLSDAYKEIFATKNINENIRKLNGSFHENPLVKEVIEFITKDKKRSICTPFS
;
A
#
# COMPACT_ATOMS: atom_id res chain seq x y z
N MET A 1 26.03 4.75 -12.61
CA MET A 1 27.28 3.96 -12.48
C MET A 1 26.93 2.55 -12.01
N ILE A 2 27.48 1.51 -12.62
CA ILE A 2 27.26 0.11 -12.21
C ILE A 2 28.55 -0.41 -11.58
N ASP A 3 28.47 -0.94 -10.36
CA ASP A 3 29.61 -1.54 -9.67
C ASP A 3 30.12 -2.78 -10.40
N LYS A 4 31.44 -3.02 -10.35
CA LYS A 4 32.09 -4.15 -11.06
C LYS A 4 31.66 -5.53 -10.55
N SER A 5 31.21 -5.63 -9.29
CA SER A 5 30.73 -6.87 -8.68
C SER A 5 29.23 -7.08 -8.85
N ALA A 6 28.50 -6.11 -9.41
CA ALA A 6 27.09 -6.28 -9.73
C ALA A 6 26.90 -7.20 -10.95
N ILE A 7 25.90 -8.06 -10.91
CA ILE A 7 25.51 -8.96 -12.01
C ILE A 7 24.26 -8.38 -12.68
N VAL A 8 24.45 -7.73 -13.82
CA VAL A 8 23.33 -7.14 -14.59
C VAL A 8 23.17 -7.93 -15.88
N ASN A 9 21.98 -8.48 -16.09
CA ASN A 9 21.69 -9.23 -17.32
C ASN A 9 21.73 -8.27 -18.53
N LYS A 10 22.32 -8.71 -19.64
CA LYS A 10 22.47 -7.93 -20.88
C LYS A 10 21.14 -7.47 -21.50
N ASN A 11 20.04 -8.15 -21.20
CA ASN A 11 18.70 -7.81 -21.69
C ASN A 11 17.95 -6.82 -20.78
N ALA A 12 18.49 -6.53 -19.57
CA ALA A 12 17.90 -5.53 -18.69
C ALA A 12 17.99 -4.14 -19.33
N LYS A 13 16.91 -3.36 -19.21
CA LYS A 13 16.83 -1.99 -19.71
C LYS A 13 17.11 -1.02 -18.57
N ILE A 14 18.33 -0.55 -18.49
CA ILE A 14 18.80 0.31 -17.41
C ILE A 14 19.11 1.70 -17.96
N HIS A 15 18.45 2.74 -17.46
CA HIS A 15 18.77 4.11 -17.87
C HIS A 15 20.19 4.49 -17.43
N SER A 16 20.91 5.29 -18.23
CA SER A 16 22.32 5.62 -18.02
C SER A 16 22.64 6.35 -16.71
N SER A 17 21.64 7.02 -16.11
CA SER A 17 21.79 7.72 -14.82
C SER A 17 21.58 6.82 -13.59
N VAL A 18 21.21 5.56 -13.76
CA VAL A 18 20.99 4.61 -12.66
C VAL A 18 22.31 4.24 -12.00
N ASN A 19 22.30 4.15 -10.67
CA ASN A 19 23.42 3.65 -9.89
C ASN A 19 23.09 2.27 -9.33
N ILE A 20 23.97 1.29 -9.56
CA ILE A 20 23.82 -0.09 -9.04
C ILE A 20 25.05 -0.41 -8.21
N GLY A 21 24.81 -0.68 -6.92
CA GLY A 21 25.84 -0.98 -5.93
C GLY A 21 26.35 -2.43 -6.01
N PRO A 22 27.41 -2.73 -5.23
CA PRO A 22 28.10 -4.01 -5.28
C PRO A 22 27.20 -5.20 -4.94
N TYR A 23 27.49 -6.34 -5.57
CA TYR A 23 26.83 -7.63 -5.35
C TYR A 23 25.32 -7.64 -5.60
N SER A 24 24.79 -6.66 -6.32
CA SER A 24 23.39 -6.64 -6.73
C SER A 24 23.17 -7.47 -7.99
N ILE A 25 22.01 -8.11 -8.11
CA ILE A 25 21.63 -8.98 -9.23
C ILE A 25 20.39 -8.42 -9.90
N ILE A 26 20.50 -8.16 -11.21
CA ILE A 26 19.41 -7.60 -12.03
C ILE A 26 19.08 -8.58 -13.16
N GLY A 27 17.86 -9.08 -13.18
CA GLY A 27 17.33 -10.05 -14.14
C GLY A 27 17.08 -9.50 -15.54
N PRO A 28 16.80 -10.38 -16.53
CA PRO A 28 16.70 -10.01 -17.95
C PRO A 28 15.51 -9.13 -18.33
N ASN A 29 14.38 -9.26 -17.63
CA ASN A 29 13.13 -8.54 -17.97
C ASN A 29 12.89 -7.35 -17.02
N VAL A 30 13.98 -6.77 -16.49
CA VAL A 30 13.92 -5.64 -15.57
C VAL A 30 14.14 -4.35 -16.34
N GLU A 31 13.25 -3.37 -16.12
CA GLU A 31 13.39 -2.01 -16.62
C GLU A 31 13.54 -1.05 -15.44
N ILE A 32 14.57 -0.18 -15.46
CA ILE A 32 14.83 0.80 -14.39
C ILE A 32 15.04 2.17 -15.01
N GLU A 33 14.21 3.12 -14.60
CA GLU A 33 14.20 4.47 -15.12
C GLU A 33 15.17 5.42 -14.37
N GLU A 34 15.20 6.65 -14.79
CA GLU A 34 16.19 7.68 -14.46
C GLU A 34 16.42 7.88 -12.95
N ASN A 35 17.67 8.17 -12.57
CA ASN A 35 18.07 8.61 -11.24
C ASN A 35 17.72 7.64 -10.09
N THR A 36 17.40 6.40 -10.41
CA THR A 36 17.17 5.35 -9.40
C THR A 36 18.50 4.86 -8.86
N ILE A 37 18.57 4.69 -7.54
CA ILE A 37 19.76 4.24 -6.81
C ILE A 37 19.46 2.87 -6.18
N ILE A 38 20.20 1.87 -6.61
CA ILE A 38 20.18 0.52 -6.04
C ILE A 38 21.46 0.37 -5.22
N GLN A 39 21.31 0.07 -3.93
CA GLN A 39 22.45 -0.13 -3.05
C GLN A 39 23.01 -1.56 -3.19
N SER A 40 23.80 -2.03 -2.24
CA SER A 40 24.46 -3.33 -2.32
C SER A 40 23.49 -4.51 -2.03
N HIS A 41 23.80 -5.69 -2.60
CA HIS A 41 23.09 -6.95 -2.28
C HIS A 41 21.57 -6.90 -2.54
N VAL A 42 21.15 -6.19 -3.57
CA VAL A 42 19.74 -6.14 -3.99
C VAL A 42 19.50 -7.15 -5.10
N SER A 43 18.43 -7.93 -5.00
CA SER A 43 17.96 -8.83 -6.06
C SER A 43 16.71 -8.27 -6.71
N ILE A 44 16.72 -8.12 -8.05
CA ILE A 44 15.56 -7.72 -8.85
C ILE A 44 15.39 -8.69 -9.99
N ALA A 45 14.27 -9.40 -10.02
CA ALA A 45 14.01 -10.47 -10.99
C ALA A 45 12.70 -10.23 -11.75
N GLY A 46 12.29 -11.21 -12.53
CA GLY A 46 11.01 -11.28 -13.24
C GLY A 46 10.73 -10.10 -14.17
N ASN A 47 9.48 -9.95 -14.58
CA ASN A 47 9.01 -8.81 -15.37
C ASN A 47 8.72 -7.62 -14.44
N THR A 48 9.74 -6.80 -14.22
CA THR A 48 9.71 -5.69 -13.24
C THR A 48 10.01 -4.36 -13.91
N LYS A 49 9.11 -3.40 -13.72
CA LYS A 49 9.33 -2.01 -14.10
C LYS A 49 9.46 -1.12 -12.86
N ILE A 50 10.58 -0.39 -12.76
CA ILE A 50 10.87 0.56 -11.67
C ILE A 50 11.00 1.95 -12.27
N GLY A 51 10.18 2.88 -11.79
CA GLY A 51 10.17 4.28 -12.21
C GLY A 51 11.40 5.06 -11.75
N LYS A 52 11.28 6.38 -11.81
CA LYS A 52 12.37 7.35 -11.59
C LYS A 52 12.65 7.63 -10.12
N GLY A 53 13.89 7.98 -9.80
CA GLY A 53 14.26 8.54 -8.51
C GLY A 53 14.08 7.63 -7.30
N ASN A 54 13.88 6.33 -7.51
CA ASN A 54 13.72 5.38 -6.42
C ASN A 54 15.04 5.15 -5.68
N LYS A 55 14.98 4.88 -4.38
CA LYS A 55 16.13 4.46 -3.58
C LYS A 55 15.85 3.11 -2.94
N ILE A 56 16.61 2.11 -3.38
CA ILE A 56 16.48 0.71 -2.96
C ILE A 56 17.70 0.38 -2.09
N TYR A 57 17.43 0.00 -0.85
CA TYR A 57 18.43 -0.21 0.18
C TYR A 57 18.95 -1.66 0.19
N PRO A 58 20.03 -1.97 0.95
CA PRO A 58 20.64 -3.29 0.91
C PRO A 58 19.70 -4.43 1.30
N PHE A 59 19.93 -5.59 0.71
CA PHE A 59 19.22 -6.84 0.99
C PHE A 59 17.73 -6.83 0.65
N VAL A 60 17.29 -5.94 -0.23
CA VAL A 60 15.93 -5.93 -0.78
C VAL A 60 15.80 -7.02 -1.85
N SER A 61 14.69 -7.77 -1.82
CA SER A 61 14.32 -8.75 -2.86
C SER A 61 13.04 -8.32 -3.57
N ILE A 62 13.10 -8.17 -4.88
CA ILE A 62 12.00 -7.69 -5.73
C ILE A 62 11.67 -8.71 -6.80
N ASN A 63 10.38 -9.09 -6.85
CA ASN A 63 9.78 -9.93 -7.89
C ASN A 63 10.26 -11.39 -7.90
N ASP A 64 10.60 -11.95 -6.73
CA ASP A 64 10.67 -13.39 -6.58
C ASP A 64 9.28 -13.95 -6.26
N PRO A 65 8.71 -14.86 -7.07
CA PRO A 65 7.39 -15.44 -6.82
C PRO A 65 7.36 -16.20 -5.50
N GLN A 66 6.30 -16.00 -4.70
CA GLN A 66 6.12 -16.68 -3.42
C GLN A 66 4.96 -17.70 -3.44
N ASP A 67 4.20 -17.74 -4.54
CA ASP A 67 3.10 -18.68 -4.70
C ASP A 67 3.63 -20.13 -4.79
N LEU A 68 3.08 -21.01 -3.95
CA LEU A 68 3.41 -22.43 -3.96
C LEU A 68 3.09 -23.12 -5.31
N LYS A 69 2.14 -22.56 -6.06
CA LYS A 69 1.70 -23.10 -7.36
C LYS A 69 2.37 -22.43 -8.56
N TYR A 70 3.32 -21.53 -8.32
CA TYR A 70 4.04 -20.86 -9.40
C TYR A 70 4.75 -21.90 -10.31
N ASN A 71 4.47 -21.84 -11.59
CA ASN A 71 5.01 -22.76 -12.60
C ASN A 71 5.65 -22.02 -13.79
N GLY A 72 6.21 -20.84 -13.54
CA GLY A 72 6.88 -20.04 -14.59
C GLY A 72 5.96 -19.14 -15.40
N GLU A 73 4.74 -18.90 -14.95
CA GLU A 73 3.79 -18.02 -15.63
C GLU A 73 4.26 -16.56 -15.67
N GLU A 74 3.88 -15.87 -16.74
CA GLU A 74 4.22 -14.46 -16.94
C GLU A 74 3.33 -13.56 -16.07
N THR A 75 3.92 -13.07 -14.99
CA THR A 75 3.31 -12.06 -14.12
C THR A 75 4.22 -10.84 -14.01
N SER A 76 3.74 -9.74 -13.46
CA SER A 76 4.49 -8.49 -13.46
C SER A 76 4.43 -7.74 -12.14
N LEU A 77 5.41 -6.87 -11.97
CA LEU A 77 5.48 -5.89 -10.90
C LEU A 77 5.78 -4.51 -11.49
N VAL A 78 5.03 -3.51 -11.06
CA VAL A 78 5.30 -2.10 -11.40
C VAL A 78 5.47 -1.29 -10.13
N ILE A 79 6.59 -0.59 -10.04
CA ILE A 79 6.92 0.36 -8.98
C ILE A 79 7.02 1.74 -9.62
N GLY A 80 6.27 2.71 -9.11
CA GLY A 80 6.29 4.09 -9.55
C GLY A 80 7.56 4.85 -9.14
N ASP A 81 7.43 6.15 -8.99
CA ASP A 81 8.55 7.08 -8.82
C ASP A 81 8.83 7.44 -7.37
N ASN A 82 10.08 7.82 -7.08
CA ASN A 82 10.54 8.45 -5.82
C ASN A 82 10.25 7.64 -4.54
N ASN A 83 10.17 6.32 -4.63
CA ASN A 83 9.95 5.47 -3.48
C ASN A 83 11.26 5.21 -2.72
N LYS A 84 11.15 5.02 -1.41
CA LYS A 84 12.24 4.57 -0.54
C LYS A 84 11.92 3.17 -0.05
N ILE A 85 12.67 2.18 -0.53
CA ILE A 85 12.49 0.76 -0.21
C ILE A 85 13.66 0.35 0.68
N ARG A 86 13.41 0.26 2.00
CA ARG A 86 14.42 0.04 3.03
C ARG A 86 14.89 -1.41 3.05
N GLU A 87 15.88 -1.65 3.91
CA GLU A 87 16.59 -2.91 4.02
C GLU A 87 15.63 -4.08 4.30
N TYR A 88 15.92 -5.23 3.69
CA TYR A 88 15.17 -6.49 3.86
C TYR A 88 13.68 -6.41 3.45
N VAL A 89 13.26 -5.40 2.72
CA VAL A 89 11.91 -5.36 2.14
C VAL A 89 11.82 -6.42 1.04
N THR A 90 10.67 -7.09 0.99
CA THR A 90 10.37 -8.06 -0.08
C THR A 90 9.08 -7.65 -0.80
N ILE A 91 9.08 -7.75 -2.14
CA ILE A 91 7.94 -7.39 -2.99
C ILE A 91 7.74 -8.49 -4.02
N ASN A 92 6.56 -9.11 -4.03
CA ASN A 92 6.22 -10.18 -4.95
C ASN A 92 5.49 -9.69 -6.21
N PRO A 93 5.57 -10.41 -7.32
CA PRO A 93 4.79 -10.14 -8.53
C PRO A 93 3.31 -10.47 -8.32
N GLY A 94 2.49 -10.21 -9.34
CA GLY A 94 1.13 -10.73 -9.39
C GLY A 94 1.07 -12.23 -9.60
N THR A 95 -0.14 -12.79 -9.54
CA THR A 95 -0.45 -14.19 -9.86
C THR A 95 -1.52 -14.25 -10.96
N ILE A 96 -1.56 -15.31 -11.76
CA ILE A 96 -2.58 -15.46 -12.82
C ILE A 96 -4.00 -15.34 -12.24
N GLY A 97 -4.25 -15.98 -11.12
CA GLY A 97 -5.55 -15.94 -10.44
C GLY A 97 -5.91 -14.58 -9.83
N GLY A 98 -4.91 -13.70 -9.67
CA GLY A 98 -5.05 -12.39 -9.05
C GLY A 98 -5.11 -11.21 -10.02
N GLY A 99 -4.96 -11.45 -11.30
CA GLY A 99 -4.89 -10.41 -12.32
C GLY A 99 -3.47 -10.16 -12.86
N GLY A 100 -2.51 -10.94 -12.43
CA GLY A 100 -1.15 -11.00 -13.00
C GLY A 100 -0.23 -9.84 -12.63
N LYS A 101 -0.64 -8.94 -11.73
CA LYS A 101 0.13 -7.70 -11.51
C LYS A 101 0.07 -7.18 -10.07
N THR A 102 1.24 -6.92 -9.49
CA THR A 102 1.40 -6.08 -8.29
C THR A 102 1.78 -4.66 -8.71
N VAL A 103 1.15 -3.65 -8.09
CA VAL A 103 1.36 -2.24 -8.41
C VAL A 103 1.67 -1.43 -7.17
N ILE A 104 2.74 -0.64 -7.24
CA ILE A 104 3.12 0.33 -6.21
C ILE A 104 3.16 1.72 -6.86
N GLY A 105 2.51 2.69 -6.22
CA GLY A 105 2.48 4.08 -6.65
C GLY A 105 3.78 4.84 -6.38
N ASN A 106 3.66 6.14 -6.15
CA ASN A 106 4.79 7.06 -6.05
C ASN A 106 4.99 7.58 -4.63
N ASN A 107 6.21 8.05 -4.33
CA ASN A 107 6.57 8.72 -3.08
C ASN A 107 6.31 7.90 -1.80
N CYS A 108 6.34 6.58 -1.89
CA CYS A 108 6.10 5.69 -0.77
C CYS A 108 7.37 5.45 0.06
N LEU A 109 7.17 5.10 1.32
CA LEU A 109 8.21 4.65 2.23
C LEU A 109 7.86 3.24 2.74
N PHE A 110 8.65 2.26 2.32
CA PHE A 110 8.61 0.90 2.84
C PHE A 110 9.76 0.74 3.82
N MET A 111 9.45 0.66 5.12
CA MET A 111 10.48 0.59 6.16
C MET A 111 11.00 -0.85 6.30
N ILE A 112 12.02 -1.01 7.14
CA ILE A 112 12.79 -2.24 7.28
C ILE A 112 11.89 -3.48 7.46
N SER A 113 12.19 -4.54 6.69
CA SER A 113 11.51 -5.84 6.76
C SER A 113 10.00 -5.80 6.53
N SER A 114 9.47 -4.78 5.84
CA SER A 114 8.08 -4.83 5.37
C SER A 114 7.97 -5.74 4.15
N HIS A 115 6.76 -6.28 3.91
CA HIS A 115 6.50 -7.22 2.83
C HIS A 115 5.25 -6.82 2.04
N ILE A 116 5.36 -6.82 0.72
CA ILE A 116 4.26 -6.61 -0.21
C ILE A 116 4.03 -7.91 -0.96
N ALA A 117 2.95 -8.62 -0.62
CA ALA A 117 2.59 -9.87 -1.28
C ALA A 117 2.03 -9.63 -2.69
N HIS A 118 1.77 -10.73 -3.38
CA HIS A 118 1.27 -10.76 -4.74
C HIS A 118 -0.06 -10.01 -4.93
N ASP A 119 -0.27 -9.45 -6.12
CA ASP A 119 -1.51 -8.78 -6.53
C ASP A 119 -1.93 -7.58 -5.64
N CYS A 120 -1.05 -7.09 -4.77
CA CYS A 120 -1.30 -5.88 -4.00
C CYS A 120 -1.36 -4.65 -4.91
N GLN A 121 -2.22 -3.70 -4.56
CA GLN A 121 -2.29 -2.38 -5.13
C GLN A 121 -2.01 -1.35 -4.06
N VAL A 122 -0.89 -0.66 -4.16
CA VAL A 122 -0.46 0.37 -3.21
C VAL A 122 -0.46 1.72 -3.91
N GLY A 123 -1.21 2.67 -3.38
CA GLY A 123 -1.32 4.03 -3.89
C GLY A 123 -0.08 4.89 -3.66
N ASN A 124 -0.27 6.20 -3.70
CA ASN A 124 0.81 7.17 -3.57
C ASN A 124 0.99 7.65 -2.12
N ASN A 125 2.19 8.08 -1.78
CA ASN A 125 2.54 8.64 -0.46
C ASN A 125 2.21 7.69 0.72
N VAL A 126 2.25 6.39 0.50
CA VAL A 126 1.97 5.38 1.52
C VAL A 126 3.21 5.17 2.38
N ILE A 127 3.00 5.06 3.69
CA ILE A 127 4.05 4.71 4.65
C ILE A 127 3.72 3.36 5.27
N ILE A 128 4.57 2.38 5.04
CA ILE A 128 4.50 1.06 5.68
C ILE A 128 5.68 0.95 6.63
N ALA A 129 5.39 0.91 7.91
CA ALA A 129 6.43 0.89 8.94
C ALA A 129 7.12 -0.49 9.05
N ASN A 130 8.08 -0.61 9.97
CA ASN A 130 8.91 -1.80 10.13
C ASN A 130 8.08 -3.06 10.40
N ASN A 131 8.48 -4.18 9.79
CA ASN A 131 7.91 -5.51 10.01
C ASN A 131 6.41 -5.63 9.68
N VAL A 132 5.90 -4.85 8.74
CA VAL A 132 4.50 -4.91 8.31
C VAL A 132 4.37 -5.75 7.05
N PRO A 133 3.78 -6.95 7.09
CA PRO A 133 3.39 -7.69 5.91
C PRO A 133 2.02 -7.25 5.41
N LEU A 134 1.91 -7.03 4.09
CA LEU A 134 0.65 -6.99 3.36
C LEU A 134 0.35 -8.38 2.79
N GLY A 135 -0.80 -8.93 3.11
CA GLY A 135 -1.31 -10.14 2.47
C GLY A 135 -1.74 -9.90 1.02
N GLY A 136 -1.77 -10.95 0.22
CA GLY A 136 -2.10 -10.87 -1.21
C GLY A 136 -3.42 -10.16 -1.49
N HIS A 137 -3.48 -9.46 -2.64
CA HIS A 137 -4.65 -8.68 -3.07
C HIS A 137 -5.05 -7.54 -2.14
N ALA A 138 -4.20 -7.11 -1.21
CA ALA A 138 -4.49 -5.94 -0.39
C ALA A 138 -4.51 -4.67 -1.25
N ILE A 139 -5.46 -3.79 -0.99
CA ILE A 139 -5.59 -2.49 -1.65
C ILE A 139 -5.33 -1.41 -0.59
N ILE A 140 -4.24 -0.69 -0.77
CA ILE A 140 -3.85 0.41 0.11
C ILE A 140 -3.96 1.71 -0.68
N GLU A 141 -4.90 2.55 -0.33
CA GLU A 141 -5.13 3.81 -1.04
C GLU A 141 -4.09 4.88 -0.65
N ASP A 142 -4.18 6.04 -1.30
CA ASP A 142 -3.21 7.12 -1.15
C ASP A 142 -3.09 7.65 0.30
N ASN A 143 -1.89 8.04 0.68
CA ASN A 143 -1.57 8.67 1.97
C ASN A 143 -1.90 7.82 3.22
N VAL A 144 -2.01 6.51 3.07
CA VAL A 144 -2.19 5.58 4.19
C VAL A 144 -0.90 5.46 4.99
N VAL A 145 -1.03 5.37 6.30
CA VAL A 145 0.08 5.08 7.22
C VAL A 145 -0.22 3.82 8.00
N ILE A 146 0.67 2.82 7.93
CA ILE A 146 0.54 1.57 8.68
C ILE A 146 1.65 1.49 9.72
N GLY A 147 1.28 1.47 10.99
CA GLY A 147 2.19 1.40 12.13
C GLY A 147 2.95 0.09 12.24
N GLY A 148 4.14 0.13 12.81
CA GLY A 148 5.07 -1.00 12.88
C GLY A 148 4.49 -2.25 13.56
N ASN A 149 4.98 -3.41 13.15
CA ASN A 149 4.54 -4.73 13.62
C ASN A 149 3.03 -5.01 13.44
N SER A 150 2.36 -4.25 12.58
CA SER A 150 1.00 -4.56 12.15
C SER A 150 1.03 -5.58 11.01
N ALA A 151 -0.09 -6.27 10.76
CA ALA A 151 -0.23 -7.20 9.65
C ALA A 151 -1.56 -6.98 8.94
N VAL A 152 -1.56 -6.96 7.61
CA VAL A 152 -2.76 -6.74 6.79
C VAL A 152 -3.18 -8.06 6.15
N GLN A 153 -4.38 -8.51 6.43
CA GLN A 153 -4.92 -9.75 5.88
C GLN A 153 -5.18 -9.60 4.37
N GLN A 154 -5.04 -10.69 3.64
CA GLN A 154 -5.33 -10.72 2.20
C GLN A 154 -6.73 -10.19 1.85
N PHE A 155 -6.86 -9.54 0.69
CA PHE A 155 -8.09 -8.92 0.19
C PHE A 155 -8.64 -7.77 1.02
N THR A 156 -7.90 -7.25 1.99
CA THR A 156 -8.30 -6.09 2.78
C THR A 156 -8.07 -4.80 2.02
N ARG A 157 -9.00 -3.85 2.14
CA ARG A 157 -8.86 -2.49 1.63
C ARG A 157 -8.62 -1.52 2.78
N ILE A 158 -7.63 -0.66 2.62
CA ILE A 158 -7.36 0.45 3.56
C ILE A 158 -7.55 1.75 2.79
N GLY A 159 -8.59 2.48 3.14
CA GLY A 159 -9.01 3.70 2.45
C GLY A 159 -8.05 4.87 2.65
N LYS A 160 -8.12 5.81 1.74
CA LYS A 160 -7.29 7.02 1.65
C LYS A 160 -7.08 7.71 3.00
N MET A 161 -5.83 8.06 3.30
CA MET A 161 -5.43 8.75 4.54
C MET A 161 -5.82 8.03 5.85
N ALA A 162 -6.19 6.76 5.79
CA ALA A 162 -6.39 5.99 7.01
C ALA A 162 -5.08 5.82 7.77
N MET A 163 -5.19 5.74 9.10
CA MET A 163 -4.07 5.46 10.01
C MET A 163 -4.30 4.14 10.71
N ILE A 164 -3.37 3.23 10.55
CA ILE A 164 -3.34 1.96 11.29
C ILE A 164 -2.31 2.10 12.43
N GLY A 165 -2.75 1.94 13.66
CA GLY A 165 -1.85 1.95 14.81
C GLY A 165 -0.90 0.77 14.78
N GLY A 166 0.23 0.88 15.49
CA GLY A 166 1.20 -0.21 15.58
C GLY A 166 0.60 -1.48 16.23
N MET A 167 1.17 -2.65 15.91
CA MET A 167 0.74 -3.97 16.42
C MET A 167 -0.73 -4.30 16.14
N THR A 168 -1.26 -3.82 15.02
CA THR A 168 -2.65 -4.04 14.60
C THR A 168 -2.76 -5.20 13.61
N GLY A 169 -3.64 -6.15 13.89
CA GLY A 169 -4.06 -7.16 12.92
C GLY A 169 -5.24 -6.65 12.10
N VAL A 170 -5.00 -6.19 10.86
CA VAL A 170 -6.04 -5.62 9.99
C VAL A 170 -6.77 -6.74 9.27
N LEU A 171 -7.93 -7.13 9.79
CA LEU A 171 -8.78 -8.21 9.28
C LEU A 171 -9.98 -7.70 8.47
N HIS A 172 -10.35 -6.43 8.66
CA HIS A 172 -11.51 -5.78 8.08
C HIS A 172 -11.09 -4.53 7.33
N ASP A 173 -11.86 -4.16 6.29
CA ASP A 173 -11.64 -2.98 5.48
C ASP A 173 -11.72 -1.71 6.35
N VAL A 174 -10.73 -0.85 6.26
CA VAL A 174 -10.68 0.42 7.02
C VAL A 174 -11.12 1.55 6.11
N ILE A 175 -12.13 2.30 6.54
CA ILE A 175 -12.70 3.42 5.77
C ILE A 175 -11.65 4.51 5.51
N PRO A 176 -11.82 5.32 4.44
CA PRO A 176 -11.03 6.52 4.24
C PRO A 176 -11.03 7.40 5.49
N TYR A 177 -9.89 7.98 5.81
CA TYR A 177 -9.69 8.85 6.99
C TYR A 177 -9.87 8.16 8.35
N GLY A 178 -10.08 6.83 8.38
CA GLY A 178 -10.26 6.07 9.62
C GLY A 178 -8.98 5.94 10.44
N LEU A 179 -9.14 5.86 11.75
CA LEU A 179 -8.10 5.43 12.69
C LEU A 179 -8.46 4.05 13.21
N SER A 180 -7.63 3.05 12.96
CA SER A 180 -7.89 1.67 13.34
C SER A 180 -6.74 1.09 14.14
N THR A 181 -7.05 0.34 15.21
CA THR A 181 -6.06 -0.28 16.10
C THR A 181 -6.59 -1.61 16.63
N GLY A 182 -5.70 -2.38 17.25
CA GLY A 182 -6.04 -3.61 17.98
C GLY A 182 -5.65 -4.90 17.25
N ASN A 183 -5.52 -5.98 18.00
CA ASN A 183 -5.11 -7.30 17.49
C ASN A 183 -6.09 -7.91 16.46
N ARG A 184 -7.34 -7.47 16.46
CA ARG A 184 -8.38 -7.76 15.45
C ARG A 184 -9.08 -6.45 15.12
N ASN A 185 -8.45 -5.60 14.40
CA ASN A 185 -8.71 -4.18 14.21
C ASN A 185 -10.15 -3.70 14.48
N SER A 186 -10.26 -2.67 15.31
CA SER A 186 -11.49 -1.89 15.51
C SER A 186 -11.27 -0.43 15.09
N LEU A 187 -12.36 0.21 14.70
CA LEU A 187 -12.33 1.61 14.27
C LEU A 187 -12.41 2.52 15.49
N GLN A 188 -11.34 3.25 15.78
CA GLN A 188 -11.23 4.14 16.95
C GLN A 188 -11.74 5.56 16.66
N GLY A 189 -12.18 5.83 15.43
CA GLY A 189 -12.62 7.13 14.98
C GLY A 189 -11.96 7.53 13.67
N LEU A 190 -11.69 8.83 13.50
CA LEU A 190 -11.10 9.43 12.32
C LEU A 190 -9.66 9.89 12.59
N ASN A 191 -8.83 9.85 11.57
CA ASN A 191 -7.48 10.41 11.56
C ASN A 191 -7.52 11.96 11.48
N LEU A 192 -8.07 12.61 12.50
CA LEU A 192 -8.23 14.06 12.54
C LEU A 192 -6.91 14.82 12.45
N ILE A 193 -5.84 14.24 13.00
CA ILE A 193 -4.49 14.82 12.93
C ILE A 193 -4.01 14.84 11.48
N GLY A 194 -4.17 13.74 10.76
CA GLY A 194 -3.82 13.64 9.34
C GLY A 194 -4.60 14.64 8.49
N LEU A 195 -5.90 14.73 8.68
CA LEU A 195 -6.77 15.68 7.97
C LEU A 195 -6.35 17.14 8.17
N ARG A 196 -6.04 17.54 9.43
CA ARG A 196 -5.57 18.90 9.74
C ARG A 196 -4.21 19.20 9.13
N ARG A 197 -3.27 18.24 9.17
CA ARG A 197 -1.93 18.37 8.54
C ARG A 197 -2.02 18.52 7.03
N ALA A 198 -2.97 17.84 6.41
CA ALA A 198 -3.25 17.96 4.97
C ALA A 198 -4.03 19.23 4.61
N LYS A 199 -4.33 20.09 5.58
CA LYS A 199 -4.99 21.40 5.40
C LYS A 199 -6.39 21.31 4.77
N PHE A 200 -7.14 20.24 5.04
CA PHE A 200 -8.55 20.21 4.68
C PHE A 200 -9.32 21.31 5.43
N GLU A 201 -10.34 21.84 4.77
CA GLU A 201 -11.20 22.85 5.37
C GLU A 201 -11.87 22.33 6.66
N ASN A 202 -11.82 23.11 7.72
CA ASN A 202 -12.36 22.71 9.02
C ASN A 202 -13.85 22.34 8.95
N LYS A 203 -14.61 23.02 8.10
CA LYS A 203 -16.03 22.72 7.82
C LYS A 203 -16.20 21.26 7.35
N ASN A 204 -15.35 20.82 6.41
CA ASN A 204 -15.40 19.46 5.86
C ASN A 204 -15.00 18.42 6.90
N ILE A 205 -13.99 18.72 7.75
CA ILE A 205 -13.57 17.83 8.85
C ILE A 205 -14.69 17.67 9.89
N LEU A 206 -15.35 18.74 10.27
CA LEU A 206 -16.48 18.70 11.20
C LEU A 206 -17.67 17.93 10.61
N GLY A 207 -18.04 18.22 9.37
CA GLY A 207 -19.11 17.49 8.68
C GLY A 207 -18.81 15.99 8.54
N LEU A 208 -17.54 15.61 8.28
CA LEU A 208 -17.13 14.21 8.27
C LEU A 208 -17.26 13.59 9.67
N SER A 209 -16.87 14.32 10.72
CA SER A 209 -16.97 13.81 12.11
C SER A 209 -18.40 13.59 12.54
N ASP A 210 -19.32 14.45 12.11
CA ASP A 210 -20.75 14.28 12.42
C ASP A 210 -21.36 13.14 11.58
N ALA A 211 -21.04 13.06 10.29
CA ALA A 211 -21.46 11.93 9.45
C ALA A 211 -20.94 10.59 9.97
N TYR A 212 -19.70 10.54 10.49
CA TYR A 212 -19.14 9.34 11.10
C TYR A 212 -20.00 8.83 12.26
N LYS A 213 -20.48 9.72 13.15
CA LYS A 213 -21.35 9.34 14.28
C LYS A 213 -22.66 8.75 13.78
N GLU A 214 -23.25 9.33 12.74
CA GLU A 214 -24.50 8.84 12.14
C GLU A 214 -24.30 7.49 11.43
N ILE A 215 -23.24 7.36 10.61
CA ILE A 215 -22.93 6.12 9.88
C ILE A 215 -22.72 4.95 10.83
N PHE A 216 -22.04 5.17 11.95
CA PHE A 216 -21.73 4.15 12.94
C PHE A 216 -22.60 4.23 14.22
N ALA A 217 -23.77 4.85 14.15
CA ALA A 217 -24.71 4.92 15.29
C ALA A 217 -25.22 3.54 15.69
N THR A 218 -25.39 2.62 14.74
CA THR A 218 -25.81 1.25 14.95
C THR A 218 -24.97 0.27 14.12
N LYS A 219 -25.11 -1.02 14.36
CA LYS A 219 -24.42 -2.07 13.56
C LYS A 219 -24.91 -2.14 12.11
N ASN A 220 -26.05 -1.56 11.77
CA ASN A 220 -26.61 -1.58 10.41
C ASN A 220 -26.16 -0.36 9.59
N ILE A 221 -24.89 -0.38 9.20
CA ILE A 221 -24.23 0.73 8.49
C ILE A 221 -24.97 1.13 7.21
N ASN A 222 -25.45 0.15 6.42
CA ASN A 222 -26.14 0.45 5.17
C ASN A 222 -27.48 1.19 5.39
N GLU A 223 -28.19 0.85 6.44
CA GLU A 223 -29.43 1.55 6.82
C GLU A 223 -29.12 2.96 7.33
N ASN A 224 -28.09 3.10 8.16
CA ASN A 224 -27.66 4.39 8.67
C ASN A 224 -27.26 5.34 7.52
N ILE A 225 -26.50 4.85 6.52
CA ILE A 225 -26.14 5.64 5.33
C ILE A 225 -27.40 6.12 4.57
N ARG A 226 -28.42 5.26 4.41
CA ARG A 226 -29.67 5.63 3.72
C ARG A 226 -30.45 6.73 4.46
N LYS A 227 -30.31 6.80 5.78
CA LYS A 227 -30.97 7.80 6.65
C LYS A 227 -30.18 9.10 6.81
N LEU A 228 -28.96 9.16 6.28
CA LEU A 228 -28.15 10.39 6.37
C LEU A 228 -28.87 11.59 5.74
N ASN A 229 -28.82 12.72 6.44
CA ASN A 229 -29.35 13.98 5.92
C ASN A 229 -28.65 14.35 4.59
N GLY A 230 -29.40 14.88 3.64
CA GLY A 230 -28.89 15.26 2.31
C GLY A 230 -27.69 16.20 2.33
N SER A 231 -27.58 17.07 3.34
CA SER A 231 -26.43 17.96 3.51
C SER A 231 -25.08 17.25 3.69
N PHE A 232 -25.07 16.04 4.24
CA PHE A 232 -23.85 15.24 4.35
C PHE A 232 -23.33 14.80 2.99
N HIS A 233 -24.21 14.56 2.03
CA HIS A 233 -23.86 14.17 0.67
C HIS A 233 -23.18 15.27 -0.15
N GLU A 234 -23.18 16.51 0.32
CA GLU A 234 -22.44 17.62 -0.31
C GLU A 234 -20.97 17.66 0.13
N ASN A 235 -20.64 17.06 1.28
CA ASN A 235 -19.28 17.03 1.80
C ASN A 235 -18.43 16.00 1.03
N PRO A 236 -17.33 16.42 0.37
CA PRO A 236 -16.51 15.51 -0.46
C PRO A 236 -15.89 14.37 0.34
N LEU A 237 -15.51 14.59 1.61
CA LEU A 237 -14.92 13.56 2.46
C LEU A 237 -15.95 12.49 2.85
N VAL A 238 -17.20 12.91 3.07
CA VAL A 238 -18.30 11.98 3.38
C VAL A 238 -18.65 11.15 2.15
N LYS A 239 -18.65 11.75 0.95
CA LYS A 239 -18.84 11.00 -0.30
C LYS A 239 -17.84 9.87 -0.45
N GLU A 240 -16.55 10.17 -0.29
CA GLU A 240 -15.48 9.16 -0.38
C GLU A 240 -15.70 8.01 0.61
N VAL A 241 -16.11 8.30 1.86
CA VAL A 241 -16.41 7.27 2.87
C VAL A 241 -17.62 6.41 2.46
N ILE A 242 -18.70 7.04 1.98
CA ILE A 242 -19.90 6.31 1.53
C ILE A 242 -19.58 5.43 0.33
N GLU A 243 -18.89 5.96 -0.67
CA GLU A 243 -18.46 5.21 -1.85
C GLU A 243 -17.59 3.99 -1.48
N PHE A 244 -16.65 4.18 -0.56
CA PHE A 244 -15.80 3.10 -0.08
C PHE A 244 -16.63 1.99 0.62
N ILE A 245 -17.59 2.35 1.46
CA ILE A 245 -18.43 1.40 2.20
C ILE A 245 -19.38 0.64 1.26
N THR A 246 -19.96 1.32 0.28
CA THR A 246 -20.95 0.78 -0.64
C THR A 246 -20.35 0.01 -1.82
N LYS A 247 -19.10 0.26 -2.16
CA LYS A 247 -18.38 -0.47 -3.20
C LYS A 247 -18.30 -1.96 -2.88
N ASP A 248 -18.34 -2.79 -3.92
CA ASP A 248 -18.17 -4.24 -3.77
C ASP A 248 -16.89 -4.61 -3.02
N LYS A 249 -16.97 -5.55 -2.10
CA LYS A 249 -15.90 -5.87 -1.16
C LYS A 249 -15.87 -7.37 -0.80
N LYS A 250 -14.65 -7.86 -0.56
CA LYS A 250 -14.41 -9.23 -0.10
C LYS A 250 -14.29 -9.33 1.43
N ARG A 251 -14.10 -8.20 2.12
CA ARG A 251 -14.01 -8.12 3.59
C ARG A 251 -15.12 -7.22 4.14
N SER A 252 -15.53 -7.49 5.36
CA SER A 252 -16.44 -6.59 6.08
C SER A 252 -15.74 -5.28 6.44
N ILE A 253 -16.51 -4.23 6.64
CA ILE A 253 -16.00 -2.94 7.12
C ILE A 253 -15.62 -3.06 8.59
N CYS A 254 -14.46 -2.50 8.93
CA CYS A 254 -14.03 -2.27 10.30
C CYS A 254 -14.99 -1.28 10.98
N THR A 255 -15.45 -1.63 12.16
CA THR A 255 -16.45 -0.85 12.92
C THR A 255 -15.93 -0.51 14.31
N PRO A 256 -16.55 0.48 15.00
CA PRO A 256 -16.28 0.72 16.42
C PRO A 256 -16.76 -0.44 17.34
N PHE A 257 -17.55 -1.37 16.78
CA PHE A 257 -18.13 -2.50 17.51
C PHE A 257 -17.37 -3.83 17.29
N SER A 258 -16.26 -3.77 16.56
CA SER A 258 -15.40 -4.93 16.21
C SER A 258 -14.53 -5.33 17.38
#